data_1e2f178012d0d5946a481d26f84c9e14
#
_entry.id   1e2f178012d0d5946a481d26f84c9e14
#
_cell.length_a   1.000
_cell.length_b   1.000
_cell.length_c   1.000
_cell.angle_alpha   90.00
_cell.angle_beta   90.00
_cell.angle_gamma   90.00
#
_symmetry.space_group_name_H-M   'P 1'
#
loop_
_entity.id
_entity.type
_entity.pdbx_description
1 polymer ?
#
loop_
_entity_poly.entity_id
_entity_poly.type
_entity_poly.pdbx_seq_one_letter_code
_entity_poly.pdbx_strand_id
1 'polypeptide(L)'
;MDDGQWTIDRRQIKMEEIYHIPAMLKETIEGLAIKPNGVYVDVTFGGGGHSRAILEALENSQITINNLQRACKSSVQNKGHLYSFDQDIEAYINVQRDKGQWTMDNGQWTMDPRWTFVHSNFRYLRNWMDYYGVEEIDGLLADLGVSFHHFDCPERGFSFRYSAPLDMRMNQTSKRTAADIVNGYSEEELAKIFWLYGELKNGRGIAKNICKARSQKPILRTEELISAVLGRTPEKVQRDKGQSTKDIVELEIPAQYKKDLARLFQALRIEVNDELGALREMLVAARDLLKPGGRIAILTYHSLEDRLVKNFFRSGNLEGTIEKDFYGNNLSPFEVIEKGREASEEEVARNPRSRSAKLRVAIKKEKT
;
A
#
# COMPACT_ATOMS: atom_id res chain seq x y z
N MET A 1 1.60 -46.57 20.17
CA MET A 1 2.16 -45.20 20.08
C MET A 1 2.16 -44.89 18.61
N ASP A 2 1.21 -44.09 18.20
CA ASP A 2 0.82 -43.95 16.79
C ASP A 2 1.39 -42.60 16.30
N ASP A 3 2.37 -42.67 15.45
CA ASP A 3 3.03 -41.50 14.87
C ASP A 3 2.15 -40.95 13.72
N GLY A 4 1.25 -40.05 14.08
CA GLY A 4 0.41 -39.34 13.12
C GLY A 4 1.21 -38.48 12.14
N GLN A 5 1.65 -39.05 11.02
CA GLN A 5 2.17 -38.32 9.87
C GLN A 5 1.01 -37.60 9.17
N TRP A 6 0.99 -36.26 9.27
CA TRP A 6 0.15 -35.42 8.44
C TRP A 6 0.73 -35.35 7.01
N THR A 7 0.19 -36.17 6.12
CA THR A 7 0.47 -36.07 4.68
C THR A 7 -0.43 -35.00 4.06
N ILE A 8 0.13 -33.83 3.77
CA ILE A 8 -0.56 -32.79 3.01
C ILE A 8 -0.62 -33.25 1.54
N ASP A 9 -1.82 -33.41 1.00
CA ASP A 9 -2.06 -33.77 -0.39
C ASP A 9 -1.61 -32.63 -1.31
N ARG A 10 -0.51 -32.83 -2.02
CA ARG A 10 0.11 -31.88 -2.97
C ARG A 10 -0.76 -31.51 -4.17
N ARG A 11 -1.94 -32.12 -4.34
CA ARG A 11 -2.85 -31.84 -5.46
C ARG A 11 -3.82 -30.66 -5.18
N GLN A 12 -4.00 -30.26 -3.92
CA GLN A 12 -4.85 -29.09 -3.55
C GLN A 12 -4.12 -27.75 -3.60
N ILE A 13 -2.80 -27.71 -3.73
CA ILE A 13 -2.00 -26.48 -3.68
C ILE A 13 -2.03 -25.69 -5.01
N LYS A 14 -2.56 -26.24 -6.08
CA LYS A 14 -2.39 -25.71 -7.45
C LYS A 14 -3.40 -24.64 -7.91
N MET A 15 -4.38 -24.23 -7.11
CA MET A 15 -5.39 -23.22 -7.52
C MET A 15 -5.49 -21.98 -6.61
N GLU A 16 -4.67 -21.84 -5.58
CA GLU A 16 -4.65 -20.67 -4.70
C GLU A 16 -3.48 -19.70 -4.95
N GLU A 17 -2.67 -19.93 -5.97
CA GLU A 17 -1.38 -19.23 -6.17
C GLU A 17 -1.42 -17.92 -6.96
N ILE A 18 -2.60 -17.34 -7.25
CA ILE A 18 -2.65 -15.99 -7.84
C ILE A 18 -3.04 -14.98 -6.73
N TYR A 19 -2.23 -14.90 -5.68
CA TYR A 19 -2.59 -14.09 -4.51
C TYR A 19 -2.42 -12.59 -4.72
N HIS A 20 -1.61 -12.11 -5.66
CA HIS A 20 -1.50 -10.68 -5.96
C HIS A 20 -0.68 -10.40 -7.23
N ILE A 21 -1.32 -9.93 -8.28
CA ILE A 21 -0.59 -9.32 -9.40
C ILE A 21 -0.33 -7.86 -8.99
N PRO A 22 0.93 -7.45 -8.76
CA PRO A 22 1.24 -6.07 -8.42
C PRO A 22 0.87 -5.15 -9.60
N ALA A 23 0.30 -3.98 -9.30
CA ALA A 23 -0.10 -3.04 -10.33
C ALA A 23 1.13 -2.44 -11.02
N MET A 24 1.10 -2.35 -12.36
CA MET A 24 2.13 -1.70 -13.17
C MET A 24 3.56 -2.13 -12.80
N LEU A 25 3.75 -3.44 -12.53
CA LEU A 25 5.02 -3.99 -12.04
C LEU A 25 6.20 -3.61 -12.93
N LYS A 26 6.06 -3.83 -14.23
CA LYS A 26 7.12 -3.57 -15.21
C LYS A 26 7.54 -2.10 -15.19
N GLU A 27 6.57 -1.21 -15.32
CA GLU A 27 6.79 0.24 -15.37
C GLU A 27 7.41 0.76 -14.07
N THR A 28 7.03 0.18 -12.95
CA THR A 28 7.55 0.56 -11.63
C THR A 28 9.01 0.17 -11.47
N ILE A 29 9.38 -1.06 -11.85
CA ILE A 29 10.76 -1.55 -11.80
C ILE A 29 11.65 -0.79 -12.81
N GLU A 30 11.17 -0.54 -14.03
CA GLU A 30 11.87 0.31 -15.01
C GLU A 30 12.07 1.74 -14.47
N GLY A 31 11.05 2.30 -13.82
CA GLY A 31 11.12 3.62 -13.19
C GLY A 31 12.18 3.73 -12.12
N LEU A 32 12.36 2.69 -11.29
CA LEU A 32 13.40 2.64 -10.26
C LEU A 32 14.82 2.54 -10.83
N ALA A 33 14.99 2.01 -12.04
CA ALA A 33 16.30 1.79 -12.68
C ALA A 33 17.32 1.13 -11.74
N ILE A 34 16.99 -0.07 -11.27
CA ILE A 34 17.69 -0.76 -10.19
C ILE A 34 19.17 -1.00 -10.53
N LYS A 35 20.06 -0.59 -9.62
CA LYS A 35 21.50 -0.78 -9.67
C LYS A 35 21.91 -2.02 -8.89
N PRO A 36 22.91 -2.80 -9.33
CA PRO A 36 23.27 -4.10 -8.74
C PRO A 36 23.62 -4.09 -7.24
N ASN A 37 24.24 -3.02 -6.79
CA ASN A 37 24.74 -2.88 -5.42
C ASN A 37 23.98 -1.81 -4.64
N GLY A 38 22.79 -1.42 -5.14
CA GLY A 38 21.99 -0.36 -4.55
C GLY A 38 21.23 -0.82 -3.30
N VAL A 39 20.90 0.13 -2.45
CA VAL A 39 20.00 -0.03 -1.32
C VAL A 39 18.63 0.48 -1.71
N TYR A 40 17.64 -0.39 -1.62
CA TYR A 40 16.25 -0.09 -2.00
C TYR A 40 15.31 -0.27 -0.82
N VAL A 41 14.21 0.48 -0.84
CA VAL A 41 13.14 0.36 0.14
C VAL A 41 11.82 0.22 -0.59
N ASP A 42 11.06 -0.85 -0.28
CA ASP A 42 9.64 -1.00 -0.62
C ASP A 42 8.84 -0.73 0.64
N VAL A 43 8.15 0.41 0.70
CA VAL A 43 7.41 0.80 1.91
C VAL A 43 6.01 0.19 2.01
N THR A 44 5.63 -0.65 1.05
CA THR A 44 4.29 -1.24 0.90
C THR A 44 4.37 -2.68 0.42
N PHE A 45 4.93 -3.56 1.25
CA PHE A 45 5.20 -4.96 0.88
C PHE A 45 3.96 -5.70 0.38
N GLY A 46 2.82 -5.63 1.10
CA GLY A 46 1.57 -6.30 0.75
C GLY A 46 1.73 -7.80 0.48
N GLY A 47 1.53 -8.21 -0.77
CA GLY A 47 1.78 -9.59 -1.24
C GLY A 47 3.22 -9.85 -1.71
N GLY A 48 4.13 -8.88 -1.58
CA GLY A 48 5.55 -9.02 -1.91
C GLY A 48 5.90 -9.03 -3.40
N GLY A 49 4.94 -8.74 -4.28
CA GLY A 49 5.18 -8.84 -5.72
C GLY A 49 6.25 -7.86 -6.24
N HIS A 50 6.16 -6.59 -5.84
CA HIS A 50 7.18 -5.58 -6.17
C HIS A 50 8.53 -5.90 -5.50
N SER A 51 8.53 -6.27 -4.22
CA SER A 51 9.74 -6.63 -3.48
C SER A 51 10.48 -7.80 -4.14
N ARG A 52 9.77 -8.85 -4.59
CA ARG A 52 10.38 -9.96 -5.34
C ARG A 52 11.04 -9.48 -6.63
N ALA A 53 10.36 -8.65 -7.41
CA ALA A 53 10.92 -8.13 -8.66
C ALA A 53 12.16 -7.24 -8.43
N ILE A 54 12.22 -6.49 -7.34
CA ILE A 54 13.42 -5.73 -6.94
C ILE A 54 14.57 -6.69 -6.63
N LEU A 55 14.34 -7.75 -5.85
CA LEU A 55 15.36 -8.76 -5.53
C LEU A 55 15.89 -9.48 -6.77
N GLU A 56 15.00 -9.88 -7.68
CA GLU A 56 15.37 -10.48 -8.97
C GLU A 56 16.22 -9.52 -9.83
N ALA A 57 15.85 -8.24 -9.87
CA ALA A 57 16.62 -7.22 -10.60
C ALA A 57 18.02 -7.01 -9.99
N LEU A 58 18.12 -7.02 -8.66
CA LEU A 58 19.40 -6.97 -7.95
C LEU A 58 20.28 -8.20 -8.26
N GLU A 59 19.70 -9.39 -8.36
CA GLU A 59 20.41 -10.63 -8.69
C GLU A 59 20.91 -10.64 -10.13
N ASN A 60 20.04 -10.37 -11.10
CA ASN A 60 20.38 -10.35 -12.52
C ASN A 60 21.48 -9.33 -12.85
N SER A 61 21.44 -8.19 -12.20
CA SER A 61 22.45 -7.15 -12.34
C SER A 61 23.80 -7.59 -11.78
N GLN A 62 23.84 -8.40 -10.68
CA GLN A 62 25.08 -8.94 -10.12
C GLN A 62 25.71 -10.01 -11.01
N ILE A 63 24.91 -10.87 -11.65
CA ILE A 63 25.41 -11.87 -12.60
C ILE A 63 26.17 -11.18 -13.74
N THR A 64 25.63 -10.09 -14.26
CA THR A 64 26.28 -9.29 -15.33
C THR A 64 27.62 -8.71 -14.87
N ILE A 65 27.70 -8.15 -13.65
CA ILE A 65 28.96 -7.62 -13.09
C ILE A 65 29.99 -8.73 -12.85
N ASN A 66 29.56 -9.88 -12.28
CA ASN A 66 30.48 -11.00 -12.02
C ASN A 66 31.07 -11.55 -13.32
N ASN A 67 30.32 -11.55 -14.43
CA ASN A 67 30.82 -11.93 -15.73
C ASN A 67 31.84 -10.92 -16.30
N LEU A 68 31.67 -9.62 -16.03
CA LEU A 68 32.61 -8.58 -16.39
C LEU A 68 33.84 -8.55 -15.46
N GLN A 69 33.68 -8.82 -14.16
CA GLN A 69 34.74 -8.79 -13.14
C GLN A 69 35.60 -10.06 -13.13
N ARG A 70 35.16 -11.19 -13.70
CA ARG A 70 36.05 -12.33 -13.97
C ARG A 70 37.20 -11.95 -14.89
N ALA A 71 37.10 -10.81 -15.57
CA ALA A 71 38.21 -10.21 -16.33
C ALA A 71 39.08 -9.25 -15.51
N CYS A 72 38.66 -8.80 -14.33
CA CYS A 72 39.42 -7.90 -13.44
C CYS A 72 39.34 -8.42 -12.00
N LYS A 73 40.47 -8.84 -11.45
CA LYS A 73 40.61 -9.29 -10.05
C LYS A 73 40.47 -8.10 -9.07
N SER A 74 39.28 -7.70 -8.69
CA SER A 74 39.06 -6.79 -7.56
C SER A 74 37.93 -7.28 -6.66
N SER A 75 38.28 -7.49 -5.40
CA SER A 75 37.48 -7.99 -4.31
C SER A 75 36.80 -6.84 -3.55
N VAL A 76 35.62 -6.99 -3.23
CA VAL A 76 34.65 -6.64 -2.17
C VAL A 76 33.31 -6.39 -2.84
N GLN A 77 32.49 -7.43 -2.85
CA GLN A 77 31.12 -7.31 -3.36
C GLN A 77 30.26 -6.72 -2.24
N ASN A 78 29.99 -5.41 -2.30
CA ASN A 78 28.79 -4.85 -1.66
C ASN A 78 27.58 -5.44 -2.38
N LYS A 79 26.90 -6.37 -1.75
CA LYS A 79 25.65 -6.94 -2.27
C LYS A 79 24.56 -5.88 -2.03
N GLY A 80 23.77 -5.56 -3.07
CA GLY A 80 22.60 -4.70 -2.92
C GLY A 80 21.67 -5.21 -1.81
N HIS A 81 20.84 -4.34 -1.23
CA HIS A 81 19.93 -4.70 -0.15
C HIS A 81 18.53 -4.11 -0.35
N LEU A 82 17.49 -4.86 0.02
CA LEU A 82 16.11 -4.43 0.03
C LEU A 82 15.55 -4.45 1.44
N TYR A 83 14.98 -3.33 1.87
CA TYR A 83 14.14 -3.23 3.05
C TYR A 83 12.67 -3.15 2.61
N SER A 84 11.82 -4.03 3.14
CA SER A 84 10.38 -4.04 2.81
C SER A 84 9.56 -3.80 4.06
N PHE A 85 8.64 -2.83 4.00
CA PHE A 85 7.79 -2.43 5.11
C PHE A 85 6.35 -2.87 4.88
N ASP A 86 5.69 -3.30 5.94
CA ASP A 86 4.24 -3.34 6.03
C ASP A 86 3.80 -3.21 7.48
N GLN A 87 2.66 -2.57 7.71
CA GLN A 87 2.06 -2.44 9.04
C GLN A 87 1.03 -3.53 9.33
N ASP A 88 0.61 -4.29 8.32
CA ASP A 88 -0.36 -5.36 8.47
C ASP A 88 0.34 -6.66 8.86
N ILE A 89 -0.16 -7.31 9.93
CA ILE A 89 0.34 -8.60 10.38
C ILE A 89 0.14 -9.70 9.33
N GLU A 90 -0.86 -9.57 8.46
CA GLU A 90 -1.12 -10.54 7.40
C GLU A 90 -0.03 -10.51 6.33
N ALA A 91 0.55 -9.34 6.03
CA ALA A 91 1.74 -9.24 5.18
C ALA A 91 2.93 -10.01 5.79
N TYR A 92 3.12 -9.91 7.11
CA TYR A 92 4.13 -10.69 7.83
C TYR A 92 3.89 -12.21 7.76
N ILE A 93 2.63 -12.65 7.85
CA ILE A 93 2.26 -14.07 7.68
C ILE A 93 2.61 -14.53 6.26
N ASN A 94 2.38 -13.71 5.24
CA ASN A 94 2.77 -14.02 3.87
C ASN A 94 4.28 -14.20 3.73
N VAL A 95 5.09 -13.34 4.37
CA VAL A 95 6.55 -13.53 4.47
C VAL A 95 6.90 -14.89 5.06
N GLN A 96 6.20 -15.31 6.13
CA GLN A 96 6.44 -16.60 6.78
C GLN A 96 6.07 -17.80 5.89
N ARG A 97 5.00 -17.68 5.08
CA ARG A 97 4.59 -18.71 4.10
C ARG A 97 5.57 -18.80 2.93
N ASP A 98 6.03 -17.68 2.43
CA ASP A 98 6.99 -17.60 1.32
C ASP A 98 8.39 -18.11 1.68
N LYS A 99 8.69 -18.30 2.97
CA LYS A 99 9.94 -19.00 3.40
C LYS A 99 10.12 -20.37 2.75
N GLY A 100 9.04 -20.96 2.22
CA GLY A 100 9.08 -22.21 1.45
C GLY A 100 9.50 -22.08 -0.02
N GLN A 101 9.57 -20.85 -0.56
CA GLN A 101 9.92 -20.62 -1.97
C GLN A 101 11.33 -20.03 -2.19
N TRP A 102 11.99 -19.59 -1.12
CA TRP A 102 13.31 -18.98 -1.19
C TRP A 102 14.40 -20.04 -0.97
N THR A 103 15.07 -20.41 -2.03
CA THR A 103 16.23 -21.30 -2.18
C THR A 103 16.50 -22.31 -1.07
N MET A 104 16.33 -23.58 -1.38
CA MET A 104 16.94 -24.67 -0.63
C MET A 104 18.44 -24.75 -0.97
N ASP A 105 19.28 -24.29 -0.09
CA ASP A 105 20.69 -24.65 -0.12
C ASP A 105 20.95 -25.61 1.04
N ASN A 106 21.44 -26.80 0.73
CA ASN A 106 21.78 -27.88 1.67
C ASN A 106 20.69 -28.29 2.69
N GLY A 107 19.39 -28.23 2.29
CA GLY A 107 18.28 -28.68 3.14
C GLY A 107 17.88 -27.70 4.24
N GLN A 108 18.42 -26.49 4.28
CA GLN A 108 18.00 -25.40 5.15
C GLN A 108 17.34 -24.28 4.36
N TRP A 109 16.17 -23.83 4.84
CA TRP A 109 15.48 -22.66 4.32
C TRP A 109 16.24 -21.40 4.74
N THR A 110 16.85 -20.70 3.80
CA THR A 110 17.52 -19.42 4.06
C THR A 110 16.70 -18.30 3.45
N MET A 111 16.39 -17.28 4.25
CA MET A 111 15.90 -16.00 3.73
C MET A 111 17.03 -15.38 2.88
N ASP A 112 16.67 -14.70 1.79
CA ASP A 112 17.66 -13.96 1.01
C ASP A 112 18.41 -12.99 1.93
N PRO A 113 19.74 -13.12 2.09
CA PRO A 113 20.51 -12.25 2.99
C PRO A 113 20.51 -10.78 2.55
N ARG A 114 20.02 -10.49 1.35
CA ARG A 114 19.86 -9.14 0.81
C ARG A 114 18.51 -8.52 1.15
N TRP A 115 17.66 -9.19 1.92
CA TRP A 115 16.32 -8.73 2.22
C TRP A 115 16.06 -8.67 3.73
N THR A 116 15.47 -7.54 4.14
CA THR A 116 15.00 -7.31 5.51
C THR A 116 13.53 -6.89 5.47
N PHE A 117 12.66 -7.67 6.10
CA PHE A 117 11.26 -7.29 6.30
C PHE A 117 11.11 -6.51 7.61
N VAL A 118 10.42 -5.37 7.56
CA VAL A 118 10.17 -4.48 8.69
C VAL A 118 8.67 -4.39 8.93
N HIS A 119 8.17 -5.06 9.98
CA HIS A 119 6.76 -4.97 10.38
C HIS A 119 6.52 -3.61 11.08
N SER A 120 6.26 -2.58 10.30
CA SER A 120 6.04 -1.22 10.78
C SER A 120 5.30 -0.35 9.76
N ASN A 121 4.70 0.74 10.24
CA ASN A 121 4.16 1.77 9.36
C ASN A 121 5.32 2.54 8.71
N PHE A 122 5.22 2.82 7.43
CA PHE A 122 6.24 3.52 6.64
C PHE A 122 6.47 4.99 7.07
N ARG A 123 5.62 5.58 7.92
CA ARG A 123 5.87 6.88 8.54
C ARG A 123 7.17 6.90 9.35
N TYR A 124 7.57 5.73 9.88
CA TYR A 124 8.80 5.55 10.64
C TYR A 124 10.00 5.18 9.77
N LEU A 125 9.93 5.41 8.45
CA LEU A 125 11.00 5.09 7.50
C LEU A 125 12.37 5.60 7.97
N ARG A 126 12.47 6.87 8.36
CA ARG A 126 13.73 7.47 8.83
C ARG A 126 14.27 6.74 10.07
N ASN A 127 13.41 6.49 11.05
CA ASN A 127 13.80 5.82 12.29
C ASN A 127 14.37 4.41 12.06
N TRP A 128 13.74 3.66 11.15
CA TRP A 128 14.20 2.31 10.81
C TRP A 128 15.49 2.33 9.99
N MET A 129 15.67 3.25 9.07
CA MET A 129 16.92 3.38 8.33
C MET A 129 18.07 3.76 9.28
N ASP A 130 17.84 4.68 10.21
CA ASP A 130 18.81 5.01 11.27
C ASP A 130 19.14 3.79 12.15
N TYR A 131 18.13 2.99 12.53
CA TYR A 131 18.33 1.76 13.30
C TYR A 131 19.21 0.73 12.58
N TYR A 132 19.06 0.61 11.26
CA TYR A 132 19.88 -0.28 10.44
C TYR A 132 21.22 0.34 10.00
N GLY A 133 21.51 1.56 10.37
CA GLY A 133 22.72 2.28 9.97
C GLY A 133 22.75 2.64 8.49
N VAL A 134 21.59 2.80 7.87
CA VAL A 134 21.44 3.18 6.47
C VAL A 134 21.27 4.70 6.38
N GLU A 135 22.34 5.38 5.98
CA GLU A 135 22.35 6.84 5.83
C GLU A 135 21.67 7.29 4.51
N GLU A 136 21.84 6.51 3.44
CA GLU A 136 21.34 6.85 2.12
C GLU A 136 20.82 5.62 1.36
N ILE A 137 19.79 5.82 0.52
CA ILE A 137 19.19 4.80 -0.33
C ILE A 137 19.28 5.15 -1.81
N ASP A 138 19.38 4.14 -2.69
CA ASP A 138 19.42 4.31 -4.14
C ASP A 138 18.01 4.40 -4.74
N GLY A 139 17.01 3.85 -4.08
CA GLY A 139 15.63 3.97 -4.53
C GLY A 139 14.58 3.61 -3.48
N LEU A 140 13.39 4.18 -3.69
CA LEU A 140 12.22 3.91 -2.87
C LEU A 140 11.01 3.62 -3.76
N LEU A 141 10.26 2.59 -3.39
CA LEU A 141 8.98 2.22 -3.97
C LEU A 141 7.87 2.37 -2.94
N ALA A 142 6.73 2.92 -3.36
CA ALA A 142 5.49 2.91 -2.59
C ALA A 142 4.32 2.56 -3.52
N ASP A 143 3.63 1.46 -3.23
CA ASP A 143 2.35 1.09 -3.84
C ASP A 143 1.24 1.40 -2.83
N LEU A 144 0.74 2.65 -2.87
CA LEU A 144 -0.14 3.19 -1.84
C LEU A 144 -1.53 2.56 -1.85
N GLY A 145 -2.25 2.78 -0.78
CA GLY A 145 -3.62 2.30 -0.63
C GLY A 145 -3.71 1.02 0.22
N VAL A 146 -4.69 0.19 -0.06
CA VAL A 146 -4.95 -1.05 0.68
C VAL A 146 -4.54 -2.26 -0.13
N SER A 147 -3.95 -3.24 0.53
CA SER A 147 -3.80 -4.57 -0.03
C SER A 147 -5.16 -5.09 -0.51
N PHE A 148 -5.20 -5.79 -1.64
CA PHE A 148 -6.44 -6.40 -2.14
C PHE A 148 -7.03 -7.39 -1.15
N HIS A 149 -6.18 -8.00 -0.33
CA HIS A 149 -6.61 -8.86 0.76
C HIS A 149 -7.57 -8.14 1.72
N HIS A 150 -7.36 -6.85 2.01
CA HIS A 150 -8.29 -6.08 2.84
C HIS A 150 -9.71 -6.00 2.27
N PHE A 151 -9.87 -5.96 0.95
CA PHE A 151 -11.20 -5.96 0.32
C PHE A 151 -11.79 -7.37 0.21
N ASP A 152 -10.95 -8.39 0.14
CA ASP A 152 -11.35 -9.79 -0.01
C ASP A 152 -11.59 -10.47 1.37
N CYS A 153 -11.18 -9.83 2.47
CA CYS A 153 -11.47 -10.22 3.85
C CYS A 153 -12.65 -9.40 4.41
N PRO A 154 -13.90 -9.91 4.30
CA PRO A 154 -15.09 -9.16 4.73
C PRO A 154 -15.00 -8.66 6.15
N GLU A 155 -14.46 -9.48 7.06
CA GLU A 155 -14.34 -9.20 8.50
C GLU A 155 -13.50 -7.97 8.85
N ARG A 156 -12.67 -7.49 7.92
CA ARG A 156 -11.84 -6.29 8.08
C ARG A 156 -12.63 -4.98 7.87
N GLY A 157 -13.85 -5.06 7.31
CA GLY A 157 -14.77 -3.93 7.15
C GLY A 157 -14.38 -2.87 6.10
N PHE A 158 -13.39 -3.13 5.26
CA PHE A 158 -12.95 -2.20 4.20
C PHE A 158 -13.95 -2.07 3.04
N SER A 159 -14.83 -3.04 2.88
CA SER A 159 -15.77 -3.09 1.76
C SER A 159 -17.22 -2.89 2.21
N PHE A 160 -17.93 -2.00 1.53
CA PHE A 160 -19.39 -1.84 1.71
C PHE A 160 -20.22 -2.94 1.04
N ARG A 161 -19.57 -3.92 0.40
CA ARG A 161 -20.25 -5.06 -0.24
C ARG A 161 -20.71 -6.12 0.75
N TYR A 162 -20.15 -6.13 1.93
CA TYR A 162 -20.35 -7.19 2.93
C TYR A 162 -20.88 -6.63 4.25
N SER A 163 -21.71 -7.41 4.90
CA SER A 163 -22.11 -7.17 6.29
C SER A 163 -20.95 -7.59 7.20
N ALA A 164 -20.26 -6.63 7.80
CA ALA A 164 -19.02 -6.86 8.54
C ALA A 164 -18.88 -5.89 9.72
N PRO A 165 -18.01 -6.16 10.71
CA PRO A 165 -17.61 -5.17 11.69
C PRO A 165 -17.06 -3.91 11.00
N LEU A 166 -17.38 -2.75 11.53
CA LEU A 166 -16.91 -1.47 10.99
C LEU A 166 -15.51 -1.14 11.57
N ASP A 167 -14.50 -1.90 11.13
CA ASP A 167 -13.13 -1.82 11.67
C ASP A 167 -12.23 -0.88 10.85
N MET A 168 -11.84 -1.25 9.63
CA MET A 168 -10.99 -0.54 8.68
C MET A 168 -9.54 -0.30 9.13
N ARG A 169 -9.06 -0.91 10.21
CA ARG A 169 -7.65 -0.79 10.63
C ARG A 169 -6.74 -1.63 9.74
N MET A 170 -5.71 -1.05 9.15
CA MET A 170 -4.62 -1.79 8.50
C MET A 170 -3.76 -2.48 9.58
N ASN A 171 -3.34 -1.74 10.60
CA ASN A 171 -2.71 -2.30 11.78
C ASN A 171 -3.76 -2.69 12.82
N GLN A 172 -4.02 -3.97 13.00
CA GLN A 172 -5.04 -4.49 13.93
C GLN A 172 -4.71 -4.22 15.40
N THR A 173 -3.47 -3.86 15.74
CA THR A 173 -3.09 -3.47 17.10
C THR A 173 -3.43 -2.02 17.43
N SER A 174 -3.78 -1.20 16.42
CA SER A 174 -4.28 0.16 16.62
C SER A 174 -5.57 0.15 17.43
N LYS A 175 -5.77 1.18 18.25
CA LYS A 175 -6.93 1.24 19.15
C LYS A 175 -8.21 1.73 18.47
N ARG A 176 -8.08 2.64 17.47
CA ARG A 176 -9.19 3.36 16.87
C ARG A 176 -9.69 2.67 15.61
N THR A 177 -10.94 2.26 15.61
CA THR A 177 -11.66 1.66 14.48
C THR A 177 -12.52 2.70 13.75
N ALA A 178 -13.08 2.34 12.59
CA ALA A 178 -14.05 3.18 11.90
C ALA A 178 -15.35 3.32 12.73
N ALA A 179 -15.74 2.30 13.51
CA ALA A 179 -16.86 2.41 14.43
C ALA A 179 -16.61 3.48 15.48
N ASP A 180 -15.40 3.59 16.04
CA ASP A 180 -15.07 4.62 17.03
C ASP A 180 -15.19 6.03 16.44
N ILE A 181 -14.74 6.23 15.19
CA ILE A 181 -14.89 7.51 14.48
C ILE A 181 -16.38 7.83 14.28
N VAL A 182 -17.13 6.89 13.72
CA VAL A 182 -18.55 7.09 13.41
C VAL A 182 -19.39 7.38 14.67
N ASN A 183 -19.09 6.74 15.79
CA ASN A 183 -19.80 6.91 17.03
C ASN A 183 -19.26 8.05 17.92
N GLY A 184 -17.97 8.38 17.82
CA GLY A 184 -17.31 9.32 18.72
C GLY A 184 -17.17 10.75 18.19
N TYR A 185 -16.98 10.94 16.88
CA TYR A 185 -16.75 12.26 16.29
C TYR A 185 -18.03 13.12 16.31
N SER A 186 -17.88 14.44 16.45
CA SER A 186 -18.97 15.40 16.28
C SER A 186 -19.50 15.41 14.85
N GLU A 187 -20.67 16.03 14.62
CA GLU A 187 -21.23 16.19 13.27
C GLU A 187 -20.27 16.99 12.38
N GLU A 188 -19.64 18.02 12.93
CA GLU A 188 -18.68 18.87 12.24
C GLU A 188 -17.39 18.11 11.85
N GLU A 189 -16.87 17.28 12.76
CA GLU A 189 -15.69 16.45 12.49
C GLU A 189 -15.97 15.42 11.41
N LEU A 190 -17.11 14.71 11.48
CA LEU A 190 -17.55 13.79 10.44
C LEU A 190 -17.72 14.51 9.09
N ALA A 191 -18.41 15.64 9.07
CA ALA A 191 -18.60 16.43 7.85
C ALA A 191 -17.25 16.87 7.25
N LYS A 192 -16.28 17.26 8.10
CA LYS A 192 -14.93 17.65 7.69
C LYS A 192 -14.18 16.51 7.01
N ILE A 193 -14.13 15.32 7.61
CA ILE A 193 -13.44 14.17 6.99
C ILE A 193 -14.13 13.70 5.70
N PHE A 194 -15.45 13.72 5.65
CA PHE A 194 -16.21 13.35 4.44
C PHE A 194 -15.95 14.34 3.29
N TRP A 195 -15.79 15.62 3.60
CA TRP A 195 -15.43 16.61 2.60
C TRP A 195 -13.95 16.53 2.19
N LEU A 196 -13.03 16.46 3.17
CA LEU A 196 -11.58 16.45 2.91
C LEU A 196 -11.11 15.17 2.24
N TYR A 197 -11.57 14.00 2.71
CA TYR A 197 -11.06 12.70 2.32
C TYR A 197 -11.98 11.93 1.37
N GLY A 198 -13.28 12.21 1.43
CA GLY A 198 -14.28 11.62 0.54
C GLY A 198 -14.64 12.50 -0.66
N GLU A 199 -14.26 13.79 -0.65
CA GLU A 199 -14.71 14.78 -1.64
C GLU A 199 -16.26 14.76 -1.82
N LEU A 200 -16.99 14.47 -0.71
CA LEU A 200 -18.45 14.33 -0.69
C LEU A 200 -19.10 15.71 -0.53
N LYS A 201 -19.80 16.15 -1.59
CA LYS A 201 -20.50 17.45 -1.58
C LYS A 201 -21.59 17.52 -0.50
N ASN A 202 -22.26 16.40 -0.20
CA ASN A 202 -23.30 16.28 0.83
C ASN A 202 -22.74 15.75 2.16
N GLY A 203 -21.46 15.94 2.46
CA GLY A 203 -20.82 15.43 3.69
C GLY A 203 -21.53 15.83 4.98
N ARG A 204 -22.07 17.07 5.07
CA ARG A 204 -22.85 17.53 6.23
C ARG A 204 -24.17 16.76 6.39
N GLY A 205 -24.90 16.51 5.30
CA GLY A 205 -26.15 15.75 5.36
C GLY A 205 -25.90 14.31 5.80
N ILE A 206 -24.83 13.70 5.29
CA ILE A 206 -24.40 12.35 5.69
C ILE A 206 -24.02 12.32 7.19
N ALA A 207 -23.22 13.27 7.66
CA ALA A 207 -22.82 13.39 9.07
C ALA A 207 -24.04 13.51 10.00
N LYS A 208 -24.99 14.39 9.65
CA LYS A 208 -26.24 14.56 10.38
C LYS A 208 -27.05 13.26 10.48
N ASN A 209 -27.17 12.53 9.38
CA ASN A 209 -27.89 11.25 9.36
C ASN A 209 -27.21 10.21 10.24
N ILE A 210 -25.88 10.12 10.22
CA ILE A 210 -25.09 9.23 11.08
C ILE A 210 -25.31 9.62 12.55
N CYS A 211 -25.20 10.90 12.91
CA CYS A 211 -25.43 11.39 14.28
C CYS A 211 -26.84 11.07 14.78
N LYS A 212 -27.85 11.24 13.91
CA LYS A 212 -29.23 10.84 14.23
C LYS A 212 -29.37 9.34 14.44
N ALA A 213 -28.77 8.51 13.59
CA ALA A 213 -28.85 7.06 13.71
C ALA A 213 -28.15 6.55 14.97
N ARG A 214 -26.91 7.01 15.24
CA ARG A 214 -26.15 6.59 16.42
C ARG A 214 -26.75 7.01 17.76
N SER A 215 -27.58 8.07 17.78
CA SER A 215 -28.30 8.46 18.99
C SER A 215 -29.39 7.47 19.40
N GLN A 216 -29.82 6.60 18.50
CA GLN A 216 -30.78 5.52 18.77
C GLN A 216 -30.06 4.21 19.12
N LYS A 217 -29.01 3.89 18.36
CA LYS A 217 -28.21 2.67 18.56
C LYS A 217 -26.81 2.89 17.98
N PRO A 218 -25.72 2.49 18.68
CA PRO A 218 -24.36 2.56 18.13
C PRO A 218 -24.24 1.85 16.79
N ILE A 219 -23.49 2.45 15.86
CA ILE A 219 -23.22 1.91 14.54
C ILE A 219 -21.93 1.11 14.61
N LEU A 220 -22.03 -0.22 14.58
CA LEU A 220 -20.90 -1.14 14.77
C LEU A 220 -20.59 -1.96 13.52
N ARG A 221 -21.49 -1.94 12.54
CA ARG A 221 -21.38 -2.77 11.34
C ARG A 221 -21.55 -1.94 10.07
N THR A 222 -21.02 -2.46 8.98
CA THR A 222 -21.08 -1.80 7.66
C THR A 222 -22.50 -1.54 7.18
N GLU A 223 -23.40 -2.51 7.34
CA GLU A 223 -24.81 -2.36 6.94
C GLU A 223 -25.57 -1.32 7.79
N GLU A 224 -25.20 -1.15 9.05
CA GLU A 224 -25.80 -0.13 9.93
C GLU A 224 -25.36 1.27 9.47
N LEU A 225 -24.08 1.44 9.10
CA LEU A 225 -23.58 2.69 8.51
C LEU A 225 -24.28 3.00 7.20
N ILE A 226 -24.38 2.03 6.30
CA ILE A 226 -25.07 2.19 5.01
C ILE A 226 -26.53 2.57 5.25
N SER A 227 -27.21 1.91 6.18
CA SER A 227 -28.61 2.22 6.53
C SER A 227 -28.75 3.66 7.01
N ALA A 228 -27.85 4.12 7.87
CA ALA A 228 -27.86 5.51 8.38
C ALA A 228 -27.67 6.52 7.25
N VAL A 229 -26.80 6.22 6.28
CA VAL A 229 -26.48 7.12 5.14
C VAL A 229 -27.61 7.16 4.12
N LEU A 230 -28.17 5.99 3.76
CA LEU A 230 -29.17 5.85 2.72
C LEU A 230 -30.61 6.03 3.20
N GLY A 231 -30.84 6.05 4.52
CA GLY A 231 -32.19 6.06 5.13
C GLY A 231 -32.97 4.76 4.92
N ARG A 232 -32.31 3.68 4.48
CA ARG A 232 -32.91 2.35 4.26
C ARG A 232 -31.87 1.26 4.47
N THR A 233 -32.32 0.12 4.98
CA THR A 233 -31.47 -1.07 5.16
C THR A 233 -31.20 -1.73 3.79
N PRO A 234 -29.94 -2.03 3.45
CA PRO A 234 -29.61 -2.77 2.24
C PRO A 234 -30.11 -4.22 2.34
N GLU A 235 -30.48 -4.79 1.20
CA GLU A 235 -30.86 -6.19 1.13
C GLU A 235 -29.66 -7.08 1.36
N LYS A 236 -29.86 -8.17 2.15
CA LYS A 236 -28.84 -9.16 2.43
C LYS A 236 -29.02 -10.34 1.48
N VAL A 237 -27.98 -10.68 0.74
CA VAL A 237 -27.97 -11.81 -0.18
C VAL A 237 -26.99 -12.85 0.36
N GLN A 238 -27.51 -14.02 0.76
CA GLN A 238 -26.66 -15.17 1.05
C GLN A 238 -26.24 -15.82 -0.26
N ARG A 239 -24.95 -15.86 -0.56
CA ARG A 239 -24.41 -16.66 -1.66
C ARG A 239 -23.68 -17.85 -1.08
N ASP A 240 -24.17 -19.04 -1.39
CA ASP A 240 -23.45 -20.29 -1.15
C ASP A 240 -22.17 -20.32 -2.00
N LYS A 241 -21.08 -19.83 -1.45
CA LYS A 241 -19.74 -20.12 -1.99
C LYS A 241 -19.28 -21.42 -1.31
N GLY A 242 -19.48 -22.54 -2.02
CA GLY A 242 -19.09 -23.85 -1.55
C GLY A 242 -17.71 -23.84 -0.86
N GLN A 243 -17.67 -24.42 0.36
CA GLN A 243 -16.49 -24.67 1.20
C GLN A 243 -15.82 -23.47 1.94
N SER A 244 -16.43 -22.31 2.09
CA SER A 244 -15.96 -21.33 3.07
C SER A 244 -16.69 -21.53 4.41
N THR A 245 -15.93 -21.72 5.48
CA THR A 245 -16.46 -22.01 6.84
C THR A 245 -17.11 -20.81 7.54
N LYS A 246 -17.31 -19.67 6.85
CA LYS A 246 -18.00 -18.48 7.38
C LYS A 246 -19.11 -18.06 6.42
N ASP A 247 -20.32 -17.92 6.89
CA ASP A 247 -21.47 -17.38 6.16
C ASP A 247 -21.19 -15.90 5.80
N ILE A 248 -20.70 -15.66 4.58
CA ILE A 248 -20.46 -14.31 4.06
C ILE A 248 -21.80 -13.75 3.58
N VAL A 249 -22.28 -12.70 4.24
CA VAL A 249 -23.50 -11.99 3.85
C VAL A 249 -23.13 -10.82 2.95
N GLU A 250 -23.46 -10.89 1.66
CA GLU A 250 -23.31 -9.79 0.73
C GLU A 250 -24.48 -8.80 0.88
N LEU A 251 -24.20 -7.52 0.59
CA LEU A 251 -25.18 -6.44 0.61
C LEU A 251 -25.48 -5.99 -0.80
N GLU A 252 -26.76 -5.96 -1.18
CA GLU A 252 -27.19 -5.43 -2.45
C GLU A 252 -27.29 -3.91 -2.39
N ILE A 253 -26.37 -3.23 -3.07
CA ILE A 253 -26.29 -1.78 -3.12
C ILE A 253 -26.68 -1.29 -4.53
N PRO A 254 -27.73 -0.47 -4.67
CA PRO A 254 -28.07 0.12 -5.95
C PRO A 254 -26.93 0.95 -6.55
N ALA A 255 -26.76 0.85 -7.86
CA ALA A 255 -25.65 1.43 -8.59
C ALA A 255 -25.43 2.93 -8.32
N GLN A 256 -26.54 3.68 -8.17
CA GLN A 256 -26.52 5.12 -7.92
C GLN A 256 -25.82 5.54 -6.61
N TYR A 257 -25.77 4.66 -5.59
CA TYR A 257 -25.15 4.96 -4.30
C TYR A 257 -23.71 4.45 -4.18
N LYS A 258 -23.28 3.54 -5.08
CA LYS A 258 -21.95 2.88 -4.96
C LYS A 258 -20.81 3.88 -4.95
N LYS A 259 -20.90 4.94 -5.75
CA LYS A 259 -19.85 5.96 -5.84
C LYS A 259 -19.70 6.75 -4.53
N ASP A 260 -20.80 7.16 -3.94
CA ASP A 260 -20.78 7.96 -2.71
C ASP A 260 -20.40 7.11 -1.50
N LEU A 261 -20.85 5.84 -1.47
CA LEU A 261 -20.42 4.89 -0.44
C LEU A 261 -18.91 4.58 -0.56
N ALA A 262 -18.38 4.39 -1.76
CA ALA A 262 -16.95 4.20 -1.96
C ALA A 262 -16.13 5.37 -1.40
N ARG A 263 -16.57 6.60 -1.63
CA ARG A 263 -15.96 7.82 -1.10
C ARG A 263 -16.10 7.96 0.41
N LEU A 264 -17.24 7.55 0.96
CA LEU A 264 -17.46 7.53 2.41
C LEU A 264 -16.51 6.54 3.10
N PHE A 265 -16.42 5.32 2.58
CA PHE A 265 -15.53 4.29 3.10
C PHE A 265 -14.06 4.69 2.94
N GLN A 266 -13.69 5.32 1.82
CA GLN A 266 -12.37 5.92 1.63
C GLN A 266 -12.07 6.97 2.70
N ALA A 267 -13.01 7.88 2.99
CA ALA A 267 -12.81 8.93 3.99
C ALA A 267 -12.57 8.36 5.40
N LEU A 268 -13.38 7.38 5.80
CA LEU A 268 -13.22 6.69 7.08
C LEU A 268 -11.88 5.94 7.14
N ARG A 269 -11.52 5.22 6.08
CA ARG A 269 -10.27 4.46 6.00
C ARG A 269 -9.05 5.36 6.15
N ILE A 270 -9.02 6.48 5.42
CA ILE A 270 -7.93 7.47 5.49
C ILE A 270 -7.80 8.02 6.92
N GLU A 271 -8.94 8.32 7.58
CA GLU A 271 -8.95 8.85 8.94
C GLU A 271 -8.53 7.81 9.99
N VAL A 272 -9.00 6.54 9.87
CA VAL A 272 -8.63 5.45 10.78
C VAL A 272 -7.13 5.21 10.78
N ASN A 273 -6.52 5.19 9.58
CA ASN A 273 -5.14 4.79 9.38
C ASN A 273 -4.17 5.98 9.27
N ASP A 274 -4.69 7.23 9.30
CA ASP A 274 -3.91 8.46 9.08
C ASP A 274 -3.01 8.35 7.83
N GLU A 275 -3.60 7.86 6.73
CA GLU A 275 -2.87 7.51 5.51
C GLU A 275 -2.11 8.71 4.91
N LEU A 276 -2.76 9.87 4.87
CA LEU A 276 -2.13 11.08 4.32
C LEU A 276 -1.07 11.68 5.26
N GLY A 277 -1.22 11.52 6.58
CA GLY A 277 -0.19 11.90 7.56
C GLY A 277 1.06 11.04 7.38
N ALA A 278 0.87 9.72 7.34
CA ALA A 278 1.95 8.77 7.11
C ALA A 278 2.67 9.02 5.76
N LEU A 279 1.89 9.29 4.69
CA LEU A 279 2.47 9.63 3.37
C LEU A 279 3.34 10.89 3.42
N ARG A 280 2.92 11.94 4.13
CA ARG A 280 3.71 13.17 4.30
C ARG A 280 5.04 12.89 5.00
N GLU A 281 5.01 12.15 6.10
CA GLU A 281 6.20 11.79 6.87
C GLU A 281 7.16 10.94 6.02
N MET A 282 6.64 9.96 5.30
CA MET A 282 7.42 9.13 4.37
C MET A 282 8.08 9.93 3.25
N LEU A 283 7.35 10.86 2.62
CA LEU A 283 7.89 11.70 1.54
C LEU A 283 9.06 12.56 2.01
N VAL A 284 8.96 13.15 3.21
CA VAL A 284 10.07 13.93 3.80
C VAL A 284 11.26 13.02 4.08
N ALA A 285 11.04 11.88 4.71
CA ALA A 285 12.10 10.91 4.99
C ALA A 285 12.77 10.41 3.69
N ALA A 286 11.98 10.10 2.67
CA ALA A 286 12.49 9.67 1.36
C ALA A 286 13.35 10.75 0.68
N ARG A 287 12.91 12.03 0.71
CA ARG A 287 13.70 13.14 0.19
C ARG A 287 15.07 13.20 0.83
N ASP A 288 15.14 13.03 2.14
CA ASP A 288 16.37 13.19 2.92
C ASP A 288 17.30 11.96 2.76
N LEU A 289 16.72 10.76 2.65
CA LEU A 289 17.45 9.49 2.51
C LEU A 289 17.94 9.20 1.08
N LEU A 290 17.24 9.68 0.04
CA LEU A 290 17.64 9.40 -1.33
C LEU A 290 19.02 10.01 -1.64
N LYS A 291 19.90 9.22 -2.24
CA LYS A 291 21.16 9.71 -2.83
C LYS A 291 20.88 10.64 -4.01
N PRO A 292 21.79 11.56 -4.35
CA PRO A 292 21.81 12.17 -5.67
C PRO A 292 21.79 11.09 -6.76
N GLY A 293 20.91 11.24 -7.77
CA GLY A 293 20.66 10.21 -8.78
C GLY A 293 19.82 9.02 -8.31
N GLY A 294 19.40 8.98 -7.02
CA GLY A 294 18.45 8.01 -6.50
C GLY A 294 17.02 8.26 -6.98
N ARG A 295 16.20 7.23 -7.08
CA ARG A 295 14.86 7.31 -7.65
C ARG A 295 13.77 6.94 -6.67
N ILE A 296 12.63 7.61 -6.80
CA ILE A 296 11.42 7.32 -6.05
C ILE A 296 10.28 7.03 -7.02
N ALA A 297 9.65 5.86 -6.88
CA ALA A 297 8.50 5.43 -7.66
C ALA A 297 7.30 5.25 -6.74
N ILE A 298 6.20 5.98 -7.02
CA ILE A 298 4.98 5.95 -6.19
C ILE A 298 3.78 5.67 -7.08
N LEU A 299 3.05 4.62 -6.73
CA LEU A 299 1.72 4.31 -7.24
C LEU A 299 0.68 4.91 -6.31
N THR A 300 -0.29 5.62 -6.88
CA THR A 300 -1.39 6.26 -6.16
C THR A 300 -2.72 5.80 -6.75
N TYR A 301 -3.78 5.70 -5.93
CA TYR A 301 -5.08 5.17 -6.36
C TYR A 301 -6.23 6.17 -6.23
N HIS A 302 -6.00 7.30 -5.55
CA HIS A 302 -7.00 8.36 -5.44
C HIS A 302 -6.38 9.77 -5.54
N SER A 303 -7.25 10.75 -5.81
CA SER A 303 -6.89 12.14 -6.10
C SER A 303 -6.04 12.82 -5.01
N LEU A 304 -6.26 12.46 -3.74
CA LEU A 304 -5.58 13.09 -2.61
C LEU A 304 -4.11 12.67 -2.52
N GLU A 305 -3.85 11.36 -2.65
CA GLU A 305 -2.47 10.83 -2.74
C GLU A 305 -1.75 11.43 -3.95
N ASP A 306 -2.37 11.33 -5.13
CA ASP A 306 -1.80 11.79 -6.39
C ASP A 306 -1.44 13.26 -6.34
N ARG A 307 -2.31 14.11 -5.78
CA ARG A 307 -2.09 15.54 -5.61
C ARG A 307 -0.93 15.83 -4.67
N LEU A 308 -0.85 15.11 -3.54
CA LEU A 308 0.23 15.28 -2.57
C LEU A 308 1.58 14.92 -3.18
N VAL A 309 1.70 13.72 -3.78
CA VAL A 309 2.93 13.24 -4.42
C VAL A 309 3.36 14.15 -5.57
N LYS A 310 2.42 14.52 -6.46
CA LYS A 310 2.66 15.46 -7.56
C LYS A 310 3.22 16.79 -7.07
N ASN A 311 2.61 17.38 -6.06
CA ASN A 311 3.04 18.67 -5.53
C ASN A 311 4.40 18.55 -4.85
N PHE A 312 4.63 17.49 -4.07
CA PHE A 312 5.91 17.24 -3.40
C PHE A 312 7.05 17.07 -4.40
N PHE A 313 6.89 16.27 -5.46
CA PHE A 313 7.94 16.14 -6.48
C PHE A 313 8.24 17.45 -7.20
N ARG A 314 7.21 18.29 -7.40
CA ARG A 314 7.37 19.57 -8.07
C ARG A 314 8.05 20.62 -7.21
N SER A 315 7.80 20.64 -5.91
CA SER A 315 8.26 21.69 -4.98
C SER A 315 9.40 21.24 -4.06
N GLY A 316 9.49 19.94 -3.75
CA GLY A 316 10.40 19.41 -2.75
C GLY A 316 9.93 19.58 -1.30
N ASN A 317 8.73 20.14 -1.10
CA ASN A 317 8.16 20.39 0.22
C ASN A 317 6.67 19.99 0.30
N LEU A 318 6.14 19.89 1.52
CA LEU A 318 4.75 19.46 1.77
C LEU A 318 3.72 20.56 1.47
N GLU A 319 4.13 21.81 1.47
CA GLU A 319 3.29 22.98 1.21
C GLU A 319 2.96 23.09 -0.28
N GLY A 320 3.75 22.44 -1.14
CA GLY A 320 3.60 22.50 -2.59
C GLY A 320 4.03 23.85 -3.17
N THR A 321 4.74 24.68 -2.39
CA THR A 321 5.23 25.98 -2.78
C THR A 321 6.53 25.83 -3.56
N ILE A 322 6.56 26.34 -4.79
CA ILE A 322 7.76 26.30 -5.65
C ILE A 322 8.69 27.44 -5.25
N GLU A 323 9.85 27.08 -4.71
CA GLU A 323 10.94 27.99 -4.50
C GLU A 323 11.75 28.13 -5.79
N LYS A 324 12.17 29.34 -6.10
CA LYS A 324 12.96 29.66 -7.30
C LYS A 324 14.23 30.38 -6.92
N ASP A 325 15.29 30.15 -7.68
CA ASP A 325 16.51 30.93 -7.60
C ASP A 325 16.33 32.34 -8.23
N PHE A 326 17.38 33.13 -8.17
CA PHE A 326 17.38 34.49 -8.75
C PHE A 326 17.10 34.49 -10.27
N TYR A 327 17.41 33.38 -10.96
CA TYR A 327 17.21 33.25 -12.41
C TYR A 327 15.83 32.65 -12.77
N GLY A 328 15.00 32.31 -11.74
CA GLY A 328 13.67 31.75 -11.93
C GLY A 328 13.65 30.22 -12.05
N ASN A 329 14.78 29.51 -11.85
CA ASN A 329 14.85 28.07 -11.87
C ASN A 329 14.19 27.48 -10.61
N ASN A 330 13.52 26.34 -10.77
CA ASN A 330 12.91 25.63 -9.67
C ASN A 330 13.96 24.94 -8.78
N LEU A 331 13.98 25.28 -7.50
CA LEU A 331 14.89 24.71 -6.49
C LEU A 331 14.44 23.35 -5.95
N SER A 332 13.35 22.76 -6.46
CA SER A 332 12.97 21.40 -6.06
C SER A 332 14.17 20.45 -6.17
N PRO A 333 14.44 19.62 -5.15
CA PRO A 333 15.49 18.63 -5.20
C PRO A 333 15.17 17.46 -6.16
N PHE A 334 14.00 17.47 -6.78
CA PHE A 334 13.54 16.41 -7.66
C PHE A 334 13.46 16.88 -9.12
N GLU A 335 13.81 15.97 -10.02
CA GLU A 335 13.44 16.00 -11.43
C GLU A 335 12.37 14.92 -11.66
N VAL A 336 11.24 15.33 -12.25
CA VAL A 336 10.10 14.42 -12.47
C VAL A 336 10.32 13.67 -13.78
N ILE A 337 10.49 12.35 -13.69
CA ILE A 337 10.68 11.43 -14.83
C ILE A 337 9.31 10.99 -15.36
N GLU A 338 8.41 10.51 -14.46
CA GLU A 338 7.08 10.08 -14.84
C GLU A 338 6.01 10.93 -14.14
N LYS A 339 5.14 11.56 -14.94
CA LYS A 339 4.20 12.61 -14.45
C LYS A 339 2.83 12.09 -13.98
N GLY A 340 2.67 10.78 -13.86
CA GLY A 340 1.40 10.13 -13.51
C GLY A 340 0.91 9.26 -14.67
N ARG A 341 1.70 8.26 -15.03
CA ARG A 341 1.36 7.24 -16.02
C ARG A 341 0.22 6.39 -15.49
N GLU A 342 -0.82 6.26 -16.27
CA GLU A 342 -1.96 5.39 -15.96
C GLU A 342 -1.66 3.97 -16.47
N ALA A 343 -2.34 2.97 -15.87
CA ALA A 343 -2.23 1.59 -16.32
C ALA A 343 -2.76 1.44 -17.75
N SER A 344 -2.09 0.63 -18.56
CA SER A 344 -2.52 0.35 -19.93
C SER A 344 -3.83 -0.46 -19.94
N GLU A 345 -4.55 -0.45 -21.06
CA GLU A 345 -5.77 -1.25 -21.24
C GLU A 345 -5.47 -2.74 -21.04
N GLU A 346 -4.32 -3.23 -21.48
CA GLU A 346 -3.86 -4.61 -21.28
C GLU A 346 -3.63 -4.93 -19.81
N GLU A 347 -3.00 -4.01 -19.08
CA GLU A 347 -2.80 -4.13 -17.63
C GLU A 347 -4.16 -4.14 -16.91
N VAL A 348 -5.07 -3.24 -17.25
CA VAL A 348 -6.42 -3.18 -16.65
C VAL A 348 -7.24 -4.43 -16.98
N ALA A 349 -7.09 -5.01 -18.18
CA ALA A 349 -7.75 -6.26 -18.55
C ALA A 349 -7.23 -7.44 -17.73
N ARG A 350 -5.92 -7.51 -17.47
CA ARG A 350 -5.26 -8.54 -16.65
C ARG A 350 -5.50 -8.30 -15.15
N ASN A 351 -5.41 -7.06 -14.71
CA ASN A 351 -5.57 -6.62 -13.33
C ASN A 351 -6.55 -5.44 -13.25
N PRO A 352 -7.87 -5.69 -13.18
CA PRO A 352 -8.89 -4.61 -13.17
C PRO A 352 -8.72 -3.60 -12.02
N ARG A 353 -7.98 -3.97 -10.98
CA ARG A 353 -7.72 -3.13 -9.81
C ARG A 353 -6.66 -2.06 -10.08
N SER A 354 -5.83 -2.23 -11.12
CA SER A 354 -4.88 -1.21 -11.59
C SER A 354 -5.55 -0.03 -12.31
N ARG A 355 -6.85 -0.10 -12.61
CA ARG A 355 -7.59 0.95 -13.33
C ARG A 355 -7.39 2.35 -12.78
N SER A 356 -7.28 2.50 -11.46
CA SER A 356 -7.11 3.80 -10.80
C SER A 356 -5.66 4.11 -10.49
N ALA A 357 -4.74 3.19 -10.78
CA ALA A 357 -3.32 3.34 -10.48
C ALA A 357 -2.71 4.45 -11.34
N LYS A 358 -1.92 5.31 -10.70
CA LYS A 358 -1.08 6.33 -11.36
C LYS A 358 0.33 6.23 -10.84
N LEU A 359 1.26 5.91 -11.73
CA LEU A 359 2.68 5.84 -11.41
C LEU A 359 3.32 7.23 -11.56
N ARG A 360 4.00 7.68 -10.51
CA ARG A 360 4.87 8.84 -10.52
C ARG A 360 6.30 8.43 -10.18
N VAL A 361 7.26 8.91 -10.99
CA VAL A 361 8.67 8.66 -10.76
C VAL A 361 9.42 9.98 -10.75
N ALA A 362 10.29 10.14 -9.77
CA ALA A 362 11.21 11.27 -9.71
C ALA A 362 12.62 10.79 -9.37
N ILE A 363 13.62 11.55 -9.82
CA ILE A 363 15.04 11.36 -9.52
C ILE A 363 15.51 12.51 -8.63
N LYS A 364 16.30 12.21 -7.61
CA LYS A 364 16.96 13.21 -6.79
C LYS A 364 18.07 13.87 -7.59
N LYS A 365 18.02 15.19 -7.73
CA LYS A 365 19.05 15.96 -8.44
C LYS A 365 20.39 15.88 -7.70
N GLU A 366 21.48 16.01 -8.47
CA GLU A 366 22.79 16.28 -7.89
C GLU A 366 22.76 17.61 -7.12
N LYS A 367 23.49 17.69 -6.02
CA LYS A 367 23.69 18.98 -5.34
C LYS A 367 24.56 19.84 -6.25
N THR A 368 23.99 20.87 -6.86
CA THR A 368 24.73 21.92 -7.55
C THR A 368 25.51 22.76 -6.58
#